data_d7a9b8b657bd4ae10ec1286b553ae582
#
_entry.id   d7a9b8b657bd4ae10ec1286b553ae582
#
_cell.length_a   1.000
_cell.length_b   1.000
_cell.length_c   1.000
_cell.angle_alpha   90.00
_cell.angle_beta   90.00
_cell.angle_gamma   90.00
#
_symmetry.space_group_name_H-M   'P 1'
#
loop_
_entity.id
_entity.type
_entity.pdbx_description
1 polymer ?
#
loop_
_entity_poly.entity_id
_entity_poly.type
_entity_poly.pdbx_seq_one_letter_code
_entity_poly.pdbx_strand_id
1 'polypeptide(L)'
;MYLVFSILGLIGGLLCCTGDILFDLKGKGNEKLGTSKNIDSNWLKMADWRFGLSIALAMIGDALVGLGFYSIGMQIAETHSLLGYLTIGFGYFGVMAGIFIHAFLCVQALIYKGAMIHGNLQVADDILEKIYKQIMPTFLLGYATLLVPTVLVIIAILNGALDVPKICVVLNPIVFLIFGTICRKIDPVKFQDLPGIIMPSFGLSLFGLKGILNLI
;
A
#
# COMPACT_ATOMS: atom_id res chain seq x y z
N MET A 1 17.79 -18.00 7.54
CA MET A 1 16.35 -17.94 7.16
C MET A 1 15.81 -16.51 7.22
N TYR A 2 15.96 -15.78 8.33
CA TYR A 2 15.43 -14.40 8.48
C TYR A 2 15.98 -13.42 7.44
N LEU A 3 17.29 -13.46 7.14
CA LEU A 3 17.86 -12.61 6.11
C LEU A 3 17.18 -12.81 4.73
N VAL A 4 16.94 -14.06 4.32
CA VAL A 4 16.25 -14.36 3.06
C VAL A 4 14.83 -13.80 3.06
N PHE A 5 14.08 -13.99 4.14
CA PHE A 5 12.72 -13.47 4.27
C PHE A 5 12.66 -11.95 4.31
N SER A 6 13.65 -11.30 4.93
CA SER A 6 13.77 -9.83 4.89
C SER A 6 14.06 -9.31 3.47
N ILE A 7 14.94 -9.97 2.73
CA ILE A 7 15.22 -9.65 1.32
C ILE A 7 13.96 -9.84 0.46
N LEU A 8 13.25 -10.96 0.64
CA LEU A 8 11.98 -11.21 -0.07
C LEU A 8 10.93 -10.14 0.28
N GLY A 9 10.82 -9.73 1.54
CA GLY A 9 9.95 -8.64 1.97
C GLY A 9 10.28 -7.30 1.31
N LEU A 10 11.56 -6.96 1.19
CA LEU A 10 12.02 -5.77 0.47
C LEU A 10 11.62 -5.84 -1.01
N ILE A 11 11.92 -6.96 -1.68
CA ILE A 11 11.57 -7.17 -3.09
C ILE A 11 10.05 -7.11 -3.27
N GLY A 12 9.29 -7.75 -2.37
CA GLY A 12 7.84 -7.76 -2.39
C GLY A 12 7.25 -6.35 -2.36
N GLY A 13 7.70 -5.51 -1.45
CA GLY A 13 7.24 -4.12 -1.38
C GLY A 13 7.61 -3.30 -2.62
N LEU A 14 8.76 -3.57 -3.26
CA LEU A 14 9.12 -2.94 -4.54
C LEU A 14 8.25 -3.41 -5.70
N LEU A 15 7.83 -4.68 -5.72
CA LEU A 15 6.86 -5.19 -6.70
C LEU A 15 5.49 -4.53 -6.51
N CYS A 16 5.02 -4.41 -5.27
CA CYS A 16 3.78 -3.69 -4.97
C CYS A 16 3.88 -2.22 -5.39
N CYS A 17 4.99 -1.55 -5.11
CA CYS A 17 5.24 -0.17 -5.55
C CYS A 17 5.17 -0.03 -7.08
N THR A 18 5.68 -1.01 -7.82
CA THR A 18 5.55 -1.05 -9.29
C THR A 18 4.07 -1.20 -9.69
N GLY A 19 3.31 -2.02 -8.97
CA GLY A 19 1.85 -2.14 -9.13
C GLY A 19 1.13 -0.81 -8.89
N ASP A 20 1.46 -0.11 -7.81
CA ASP A 20 0.90 1.22 -7.50
C ASP A 20 1.22 2.24 -8.61
N ILE A 21 2.44 2.25 -9.15
CA ILE A 21 2.81 3.11 -10.27
C ILE A 21 1.94 2.80 -11.50
N LEU A 22 1.72 1.53 -11.81
CA LEU A 22 0.88 1.14 -12.93
C LEU A 22 -0.57 1.59 -12.76
N PHE A 23 -1.10 1.57 -11.55
CA PHE A 23 -2.46 1.99 -11.25
C PHE A 23 -2.59 3.50 -11.05
N ASP A 24 -1.72 4.09 -10.21
CA ASP A 24 -1.88 5.47 -9.74
C ASP A 24 -1.24 6.53 -10.63
N LEU A 25 -0.30 6.19 -11.51
CA LEU A 25 0.29 7.17 -12.42
C LEU A 25 -0.69 7.46 -13.56
N LYS A 26 -1.63 8.37 -13.30
CA LYS A 26 -2.73 8.73 -14.20
C LYS A 26 -2.35 9.81 -15.20
N GLY A 27 -1.31 10.59 -14.90
CA GLY A 27 -0.83 11.66 -15.75
C GLY A 27 -1.62 12.97 -15.60
N LYS A 28 -1.19 13.98 -16.39
CA LYS A 28 -1.74 15.33 -16.31
C LYS A 28 -3.20 15.40 -16.74
N GLY A 29 -3.94 16.33 -16.14
CA GLY A 29 -5.34 16.60 -16.49
C GLY A 29 -6.32 15.53 -16.02
N ASN A 30 -5.94 14.73 -15.00
CA ASN A 30 -6.87 13.83 -14.34
C ASN A 30 -7.85 14.62 -13.48
N GLU A 31 -9.14 14.37 -13.66
CA GLU A 31 -10.22 14.96 -12.88
C GLU A 31 -10.91 13.91 -12.03
N LYS A 32 -11.35 14.29 -10.85
CA LYS A 32 -12.16 13.44 -9.97
C LYS A 32 -13.63 13.59 -10.33
N LEU A 33 -14.23 12.50 -10.83
CA LEU A 33 -15.61 12.42 -11.27
C LEU A 33 -16.47 11.64 -10.25
N GLY A 34 -17.78 11.71 -10.46
CA GLY A 34 -18.77 11.03 -9.65
C GLY A 34 -19.11 11.76 -8.34
N THR A 35 -20.13 11.28 -7.68
CA THR A 35 -20.71 11.87 -6.46
C THR A 35 -19.70 11.87 -5.31
N SER A 36 -19.01 10.77 -5.08
CA SER A 36 -17.97 10.64 -4.04
C SER A 36 -16.56 11.03 -4.50
N LYS A 37 -16.40 11.56 -5.71
CA LYS A 37 -15.10 11.94 -6.29
C LYS A 37 -14.07 10.80 -6.30
N ASN A 38 -14.53 9.57 -6.45
CA ASN A 38 -13.72 8.35 -6.42
C ASN A 38 -13.38 7.80 -7.82
N ILE A 39 -13.86 8.42 -8.89
CA ILE A 39 -13.58 8.07 -10.28
C ILE A 39 -12.49 9.01 -10.83
N ASP A 40 -11.46 8.43 -11.41
CA ASP A 40 -10.40 9.19 -12.10
C ASP A 40 -10.67 9.22 -13.61
N SER A 41 -10.85 10.41 -14.19
CA SER A 41 -11.19 10.59 -15.62
C SER A 41 -10.15 9.96 -16.55
N ASN A 42 -8.89 10.00 -16.17
CA ASN A 42 -7.79 9.47 -16.97
C ASN A 42 -7.71 7.94 -17.00
N TRP A 43 -8.47 7.22 -16.18
CA TRP A 43 -8.58 5.76 -16.32
C TRP A 43 -9.01 5.36 -17.74
N LEU A 44 -9.83 6.18 -18.42
CA LEU A 44 -10.22 5.91 -19.81
C LEU A 44 -9.04 5.85 -20.79
N LYS A 45 -8.00 6.64 -20.52
CA LYS A 45 -6.78 6.72 -21.36
C LYS A 45 -5.76 5.65 -21.02
N MET A 46 -5.89 5.02 -19.86
CA MET A 46 -4.95 3.99 -19.41
C MET A 46 -5.26 2.65 -20.08
N ALA A 47 -4.23 1.93 -20.52
CA ALA A 47 -4.40 0.60 -21.10
C ALA A 47 -4.86 -0.42 -20.06
N ASP A 48 -5.79 -1.31 -20.41
CA ASP A 48 -6.42 -2.27 -19.49
C ASP A 48 -5.41 -3.24 -18.84
N TRP A 49 -4.38 -3.62 -19.59
CA TRP A 49 -3.34 -4.51 -19.06
C TRP A 49 -2.63 -3.93 -17.82
N ARG A 50 -2.58 -2.60 -17.66
CA ARG A 50 -1.98 -1.95 -16.49
C ARG A 50 -2.68 -2.36 -15.21
N PHE A 51 -4.01 -2.41 -15.22
CA PHE A 51 -4.82 -2.81 -14.05
C PHE A 51 -4.61 -4.28 -13.72
N GLY A 52 -4.63 -5.17 -14.72
CA GLY A 52 -4.38 -6.60 -14.53
C GLY A 52 -2.97 -6.91 -14.01
N LEU A 53 -1.96 -6.28 -14.60
CA LEU A 53 -0.57 -6.45 -14.15
C LEU A 53 -0.36 -5.84 -12.77
N SER A 54 -0.99 -4.71 -12.46
CA SER A 54 -0.96 -4.07 -11.16
C SER A 54 -1.49 -5.01 -10.06
N ILE A 55 -2.64 -5.66 -10.28
CA ILE A 55 -3.20 -6.68 -9.36
C ILE A 55 -2.23 -7.85 -9.17
N ALA A 56 -1.67 -8.38 -10.26
CA ALA A 56 -0.76 -9.51 -10.19
C ALA A 56 0.52 -9.19 -9.40
N LEU A 57 1.12 -8.01 -9.64
CA LEU A 57 2.30 -7.55 -8.92
C LEU A 57 2.01 -7.31 -7.43
N ALA A 58 0.86 -6.72 -7.10
CA ALA A 58 0.45 -6.52 -5.71
C ALA A 58 0.23 -7.88 -5.01
N MET A 59 -0.45 -8.82 -5.64
CA MET A 59 -0.72 -10.14 -5.06
C MET A 59 0.59 -10.90 -4.74
N ILE A 60 1.55 -10.92 -5.67
CA ILE A 60 2.84 -11.56 -5.45
C ILE A 60 3.66 -10.76 -4.42
N GLY A 61 3.70 -9.45 -4.59
CA GLY A 61 4.49 -8.55 -3.75
C GLY A 61 4.03 -8.58 -2.30
N ASP A 62 2.74 -8.49 -2.05
CA ASP A 62 2.17 -8.53 -0.69
C ASP A 62 2.44 -9.89 -0.01
N ALA A 63 2.36 -11.00 -0.74
CA ALA A 63 2.73 -12.30 -0.20
C ALA A 63 4.20 -12.32 0.28
N LEU A 64 5.11 -11.72 -0.49
CA LEU A 64 6.52 -11.59 -0.12
C LEU A 64 6.72 -10.59 1.04
N VAL A 65 5.95 -9.50 1.09
CA VAL A 65 5.93 -8.55 2.24
C VAL A 65 5.55 -9.28 3.52
N GLY A 66 4.61 -10.24 3.46
CA GLY A 66 4.25 -11.09 4.58
C GLY A 66 5.45 -11.86 5.16
N LEU A 67 6.34 -12.39 4.30
CA LEU A 67 7.59 -13.00 4.76
C LEU A 67 8.51 -11.99 5.44
N GLY A 68 8.54 -10.75 4.97
CA GLY A 68 9.26 -9.65 5.60
C GLY A 68 8.72 -9.35 7.01
N PHE A 69 7.39 -9.28 7.19
CA PHE A 69 6.77 -9.13 8.51
C PHE A 69 7.06 -10.29 9.44
N TYR A 70 7.03 -11.51 8.92
CA TYR A 70 7.44 -12.68 9.70
C TYR A 70 8.89 -12.54 10.18
N SER A 71 9.81 -12.19 9.28
CA SER A 71 11.22 -12.05 9.62
C SER A 71 11.47 -11.00 10.68
N ILE A 72 10.97 -9.77 10.47
CA ILE A 72 11.19 -8.66 11.42
C ILE A 72 10.50 -8.93 12.77
N GLY A 73 9.30 -9.52 12.74
CA GLY A 73 8.58 -9.86 13.96
C GLY A 73 9.28 -10.94 14.77
N MET A 74 9.88 -11.95 14.13
CA MET A 74 10.66 -12.97 14.84
C MET A 74 11.95 -12.39 15.44
N GLN A 75 12.61 -11.46 14.76
CA GLN A 75 13.77 -10.74 15.30
C GLN A 75 13.38 -9.91 16.53
N ILE A 76 12.24 -9.20 16.50
CA ILE A 76 11.71 -8.50 17.68
C ILE A 76 11.36 -9.47 18.80
N ALA A 77 10.82 -10.64 18.47
CA ALA A 77 10.40 -11.64 19.46
C ALA A 77 11.55 -12.25 20.26
N GLU A 78 12.78 -12.17 19.79
CA GLU A 78 13.98 -12.61 20.54
C GLU A 78 14.14 -11.85 21.86
N THR A 79 13.72 -10.59 21.91
CA THR A 79 13.79 -9.75 23.13
C THR A 79 12.42 -9.41 23.72
N HIS A 80 11.41 -9.26 22.87
CA HIS A 80 10.03 -8.85 23.23
C HIS A 80 9.00 -9.71 22.48
N SER A 81 8.75 -10.92 22.99
CA SER A 81 7.92 -11.94 22.32
C SER A 81 6.53 -11.43 21.94
N LEU A 82 5.81 -10.76 22.84
CA LEU A 82 4.47 -10.23 22.53
C LEU A 82 4.51 -9.20 21.39
N LEU A 83 5.47 -8.26 21.44
CA LEU A 83 5.62 -7.22 20.42
C LEU A 83 5.92 -7.85 19.04
N GLY A 84 6.79 -8.86 19.01
CA GLY A 84 7.14 -9.57 17.80
C GLY A 84 5.95 -10.32 17.19
N TYR A 85 5.22 -11.10 18.00
CA TYR A 85 4.05 -11.83 17.50
C TYR A 85 2.91 -10.94 17.07
N LEU A 86 2.69 -9.81 17.75
CA LEU A 86 1.72 -8.80 17.31
C LEU A 86 2.14 -8.19 15.96
N THR A 87 3.43 -7.92 15.78
CA THR A 87 3.97 -7.41 14.49
C THR A 87 3.70 -8.40 13.37
N ILE A 88 3.92 -9.70 13.58
CA ILE A 88 3.61 -10.75 12.60
C ILE A 88 2.11 -10.78 12.30
N GLY A 89 1.29 -10.90 13.34
CA GLY A 89 -0.17 -11.05 13.20
C GLY A 89 -0.80 -9.88 12.45
N PHE A 90 -0.56 -8.65 12.90
CA PHE A 90 -1.08 -7.45 12.23
C PHE A 90 -0.43 -7.21 10.87
N GLY A 91 0.84 -7.59 10.68
CA GLY A 91 1.50 -7.56 9.39
C GLY A 91 0.79 -8.43 8.36
N TYR A 92 0.46 -9.68 8.70
CA TYR A 92 -0.30 -10.55 7.81
C TYR A 92 -1.73 -10.05 7.54
N PHE A 93 -2.44 -9.54 8.54
CA PHE A 93 -3.74 -8.92 8.32
C PHE A 93 -3.64 -7.71 7.39
N GLY A 94 -2.61 -6.87 7.57
CA GLY A 94 -2.35 -5.73 6.71
C GLY A 94 -2.08 -6.13 5.25
N VAL A 95 -1.28 -7.19 5.04
CA VAL A 95 -1.00 -7.75 3.70
C VAL A 95 -2.28 -8.26 3.03
N MET A 96 -3.10 -9.04 3.74
CA MET A 96 -4.37 -9.53 3.20
C MET A 96 -5.32 -8.39 2.83
N ALA A 97 -5.40 -7.37 3.68
CA ALA A 97 -6.17 -6.17 3.41
C ALA A 97 -5.60 -5.39 2.22
N GLY A 98 -4.28 -5.29 2.09
CA GLY A 98 -3.58 -4.65 0.98
C GLY A 98 -3.94 -5.27 -0.36
N ILE A 99 -3.85 -6.59 -0.49
CA ILE A 99 -4.26 -7.34 -1.69
C ILE A 99 -5.72 -7.01 -2.07
N PHE A 100 -6.63 -7.08 -1.09
CA PHE A 100 -8.05 -6.82 -1.32
C PHE A 100 -8.30 -5.38 -1.78
N ILE A 101 -7.73 -4.40 -1.06
CA ILE A 101 -7.89 -2.98 -1.37
C ILE A 101 -7.35 -2.68 -2.77
N HIS A 102 -6.13 -3.15 -3.06
CA HIS A 102 -5.46 -2.87 -4.33
C HIS A 102 -6.21 -3.48 -5.53
N ALA A 103 -6.58 -4.77 -5.42
CA ALA A 103 -7.36 -5.43 -6.47
C ALA A 103 -8.70 -4.72 -6.71
N PHE A 104 -9.37 -4.33 -5.64
CA PHE A 104 -10.65 -3.65 -5.73
C PHE A 104 -10.54 -2.27 -6.40
N LEU A 105 -9.52 -1.48 -6.07
CA LEU A 105 -9.28 -0.18 -6.72
C LEU A 105 -9.05 -0.33 -8.23
N CYS A 106 -8.28 -1.33 -8.65
CA CYS A 106 -8.07 -1.63 -10.07
C CYS A 106 -9.37 -2.05 -10.79
N VAL A 107 -10.22 -2.85 -10.11
CA VAL A 107 -11.52 -3.28 -10.65
C VAL A 107 -12.47 -2.09 -10.84
N GLN A 108 -12.45 -1.09 -9.95
CA GLN A 108 -13.23 0.13 -10.12
C GLN A 108 -12.92 0.85 -11.44
N ALA A 109 -11.63 0.95 -11.79
CA ALA A 109 -11.21 1.54 -13.05
C ALA A 109 -11.77 0.77 -14.26
N LEU A 110 -11.77 -0.56 -14.22
CA LEU A 110 -12.33 -1.41 -15.28
C LEU A 110 -13.86 -1.28 -15.38
N ILE A 111 -14.57 -1.19 -14.27
CA ILE A 111 -16.03 -0.94 -14.24
C ILE A 111 -16.33 0.41 -14.90
N TYR A 112 -15.60 1.47 -14.51
CA TYR A 112 -15.75 2.78 -15.13
C TYR A 112 -15.53 2.74 -16.65
N LYS A 113 -14.44 2.13 -17.10
CA LYS A 113 -14.14 1.98 -18.54
C LYS A 113 -15.24 1.21 -19.27
N GLY A 114 -15.71 0.09 -18.71
CA GLY A 114 -16.79 -0.71 -19.28
C GLY A 114 -18.10 0.07 -19.44
N ALA A 115 -18.50 0.84 -18.43
CA ALA A 115 -19.69 1.69 -18.51
C ALA A 115 -19.55 2.80 -19.55
N MET A 116 -18.35 3.37 -19.69
CA MET A 116 -18.07 4.45 -20.65
C MET A 116 -18.03 3.99 -22.12
N ILE A 117 -17.88 2.70 -22.40
CA ILE A 117 -18.07 2.15 -23.77
C ILE A 117 -19.47 2.49 -24.27
N HIS A 118 -20.46 2.52 -23.38
CA HIS A 118 -21.84 2.90 -23.68
C HIS A 118 -22.16 4.37 -23.43
N GLY A 119 -21.14 5.19 -23.16
CA GLY A 119 -21.27 6.64 -22.91
C GLY A 119 -22.04 7.01 -21.64
N ASN A 120 -22.13 6.10 -20.65
CA ASN A 120 -22.99 6.28 -19.49
C ASN A 120 -22.23 6.47 -18.19
N LEU A 121 -21.77 7.70 -17.96
CA LEU A 121 -21.09 8.08 -16.71
C LEU A 121 -22.00 7.90 -15.49
N GLN A 122 -23.30 8.16 -15.61
CA GLN A 122 -24.23 8.03 -14.50
C GLN A 122 -24.32 6.58 -14.00
N VAL A 123 -24.38 5.62 -14.91
CA VAL A 123 -24.37 4.18 -14.54
C VAL A 123 -23.07 3.80 -13.83
N ALA A 124 -21.93 4.29 -14.32
CA ALA A 124 -20.65 4.06 -13.65
C ALA A 124 -20.65 4.62 -12.23
N ASP A 125 -21.12 5.86 -12.06
CA ASP A 125 -21.19 6.53 -10.75
C ASP A 125 -22.11 5.78 -9.81
N ASP A 126 -23.33 5.42 -10.25
CA ASP A 126 -24.31 4.70 -9.42
C ASP A 126 -23.76 3.34 -8.92
N ILE A 127 -23.10 2.58 -9.79
CA ILE A 127 -22.48 1.30 -9.43
C ILE A 127 -21.36 1.51 -8.44
N LEU A 128 -20.41 2.40 -8.77
CA LEU A 128 -19.22 2.62 -7.94
C LEU A 128 -19.54 3.26 -6.60
N GLU A 129 -20.51 4.17 -6.54
CA GLU A 129 -20.98 4.78 -5.30
C GLU A 129 -21.61 3.73 -4.37
N LYS A 130 -22.44 2.84 -4.92
CA LYS A 130 -23.06 1.76 -4.15
C LYS A 130 -22.00 0.82 -3.57
N ILE A 131 -21.03 0.43 -4.40
CA ILE A 131 -19.93 -0.46 -3.98
C ILE A 131 -19.06 0.23 -2.94
N TYR A 132 -18.67 1.49 -3.18
CA TYR A 132 -17.83 2.28 -2.27
C TYR A 132 -18.43 2.36 -0.87
N LYS A 133 -19.73 2.67 -0.76
CA LYS A 133 -20.43 2.73 0.53
C LYS A 133 -20.37 1.41 1.30
N GLN A 134 -20.49 0.29 0.61
CA GLN A 134 -20.47 -1.03 1.25
C GLN A 134 -19.06 -1.46 1.68
N ILE A 135 -18.03 -1.04 0.94
CA ILE A 135 -16.66 -1.52 1.15
C ILE A 135 -15.84 -0.56 2.03
N MET A 136 -16.24 0.70 2.14
CA MET A 136 -15.50 1.70 2.91
C MET A 136 -15.17 1.27 4.36
N PRO A 137 -16.08 0.66 5.14
CA PRO A 137 -15.73 0.17 6.47
C PRO A 137 -14.60 -0.86 6.46
N THR A 138 -14.59 -1.77 5.47
CA THR A 138 -13.54 -2.76 5.29
C THR A 138 -12.20 -2.10 4.90
N PHE A 139 -12.23 -1.05 4.07
CA PHE A 139 -11.04 -0.26 3.74
C PHE A 139 -10.45 0.41 4.98
N LEU A 140 -11.26 1.06 5.78
CA LEU A 140 -10.80 1.72 7.01
C LEU A 140 -10.17 0.71 7.98
N LEU A 141 -10.78 -0.46 8.13
CA LEU A 141 -10.21 -1.55 8.94
C LEU A 141 -8.89 -2.03 8.35
N GLY A 142 -8.80 -2.21 7.03
CA GLY A 142 -7.60 -2.63 6.34
C GLY A 142 -6.45 -1.63 6.53
N TYR A 143 -6.71 -0.34 6.36
CA TYR A 143 -5.69 0.69 6.63
C TYR A 143 -5.28 0.72 8.10
N ALA A 144 -6.20 0.56 9.04
CA ALA A 144 -5.87 0.49 10.46
C ALA A 144 -4.95 -0.70 10.77
N THR A 145 -5.25 -1.88 10.22
CA THR A 145 -4.40 -3.08 10.41
C THR A 145 -3.02 -2.93 9.75
N LEU A 146 -2.90 -2.15 8.69
CA LEU A 146 -1.63 -1.85 8.05
C LEU A 146 -0.77 -0.86 8.87
N LEU A 147 -1.41 0.08 9.57
CA LEU A 147 -0.72 1.07 10.39
C LEU A 147 -0.20 0.48 11.71
N VAL A 148 -0.88 -0.50 12.29
CA VAL A 148 -0.48 -1.12 13.56
C VAL A 148 0.95 -1.67 13.52
N PRO A 149 1.38 -2.52 12.58
CA PRO A 149 2.75 -3.01 12.55
C PRO A 149 3.77 -1.90 12.34
N THR A 150 3.40 -0.80 11.70
CA THR A 150 4.28 0.38 11.61
C THR A 150 4.60 0.94 12.99
N VAL A 151 3.58 1.13 13.83
CA VAL A 151 3.75 1.63 15.20
C VAL A 151 4.53 0.62 16.05
N LEU A 152 4.23 -0.67 15.94
CA LEU A 152 4.92 -1.72 16.70
C LEU A 152 6.42 -1.76 16.36
N VAL A 153 6.79 -1.65 15.08
CA VAL A 153 8.20 -1.60 14.65
C VAL A 153 8.89 -0.32 15.12
N ILE A 154 8.21 0.84 15.10
CA ILE A 154 8.76 2.06 15.70
C ILE A 154 9.07 1.85 17.18
N ILE A 155 8.15 1.27 17.94
CA ILE A 155 8.35 0.94 19.35
C ILE A 155 9.54 0.00 19.52
N ALA A 156 9.65 -1.03 18.68
CA ALA A 156 10.76 -1.98 18.71
C ALA A 156 12.14 -1.32 18.48
N ILE A 157 12.22 -0.33 17.59
CA ILE A 157 13.45 0.44 17.35
C ILE A 157 13.78 1.34 18.56
N LEU A 158 12.76 1.99 19.11
CA LEU A 158 12.97 2.95 20.20
C LEU A 158 13.35 2.27 21.51
N ASN A 159 12.86 1.07 21.79
CA ASN A 159 13.19 0.30 22.99
C ASN A 159 14.40 -0.64 22.82
N GLY A 160 15.03 -0.67 21.64
CA GLY A 160 16.22 -1.46 21.36
C GLY A 160 15.94 -2.95 21.05
N ALA A 161 14.68 -3.33 20.79
CA ALA A 161 14.34 -4.68 20.33
C ALA A 161 14.77 -4.96 18.88
N LEU A 162 14.99 -3.89 18.10
CA LEU A 162 15.67 -3.93 16.82
C LEU A 162 16.90 -3.02 16.88
N ASP A 163 18.08 -3.59 16.65
CA ASP A 163 19.35 -2.86 16.62
C ASP A 163 19.61 -2.27 15.23
N VAL A 164 18.86 -1.24 14.91
CA VAL A 164 18.99 -0.50 13.65
C VAL A 164 19.18 1.00 13.93
N PRO A 165 19.80 1.76 12.99
CA PRO A 165 19.95 3.20 13.15
C PRO A 165 18.60 3.87 13.45
N LYS A 166 18.55 4.77 14.42
CA LYS A 166 17.29 5.46 14.85
C LYS A 166 16.60 6.22 13.73
N ILE A 167 17.32 6.61 12.68
CA ILE A 167 16.73 7.21 11.48
C ILE A 167 15.71 6.27 10.81
N CYS A 168 15.82 4.95 11.01
CA CYS A 168 14.86 3.98 10.50
C CYS A 168 13.43 4.16 11.05
N VAL A 169 13.26 4.92 12.14
CA VAL A 169 11.94 5.30 12.67
C VAL A 169 11.15 6.10 11.65
N VAL A 170 11.78 6.99 10.88
CA VAL A 170 11.10 7.81 9.86
C VAL A 170 10.92 7.11 8.52
N LEU A 171 11.58 5.97 8.31
CA LEU A 171 11.46 5.17 7.09
C LEU A 171 10.28 4.20 7.20
N ASN A 172 9.05 4.70 7.07
CA ASN A 172 7.82 3.93 7.24
C ASN A 172 6.66 4.49 6.39
N PRO A 173 5.58 3.71 6.14
CA PRO A 173 4.46 4.12 5.32
C PRO A 173 3.79 5.43 5.76
N ILE A 174 3.69 5.69 7.07
CA ILE A 174 3.02 6.89 7.61
C ILE A 174 3.78 8.16 7.20
N VAL A 175 5.10 8.16 7.37
CA VAL A 175 5.95 9.32 7.02
C VAL A 175 5.91 9.58 5.52
N PHE A 176 5.93 8.52 4.69
CA PHE A 176 5.82 8.69 3.25
C PHE A 176 4.44 9.18 2.80
N LEU A 177 3.36 8.76 3.45
CA LEU A 177 2.04 9.32 3.20
C LEU A 177 1.99 10.82 3.48
N ILE A 178 2.52 11.22 4.64
CA ILE A 178 2.60 12.63 5.02
C ILE A 178 3.44 13.40 4.00
N PHE A 179 4.61 12.90 3.65
CA PHE A 179 5.49 13.53 2.65
C PHE A 179 4.81 13.67 1.28
N GLY A 180 4.23 12.60 0.74
CA GLY A 180 3.52 12.64 -0.53
C GLY A 180 2.32 13.60 -0.51
N THR A 181 1.61 13.67 0.64
CA THR A 181 0.47 14.58 0.82
C THR A 181 0.93 16.04 0.85
N ILE A 182 2.05 16.34 1.52
CA ILE A 182 2.64 17.69 1.54
C ILE A 182 3.07 18.08 0.13
N CYS A 183 3.79 17.22 -0.59
CA CYS A 183 4.20 17.48 -1.97
C CYS A 183 2.98 17.79 -2.87
N ARG A 184 1.90 17.00 -2.76
CA ARG A 184 0.65 17.25 -3.51
C ARG A 184 -0.01 18.58 -3.13
N LYS A 185 0.09 19.04 -1.89
CA LYS A 185 -0.41 20.37 -1.51
C LYS A 185 0.43 21.51 -2.08
N ILE A 186 1.73 21.31 -2.24
CA ILE A 186 2.65 22.32 -2.81
C ILE A 186 2.38 22.48 -4.32
N ASP A 187 2.30 21.37 -5.06
CA ASP A 187 1.99 21.37 -6.50
C ASP A 187 1.00 20.24 -6.82
N PRO A 188 -0.33 20.54 -6.80
CA PRO A 188 -1.37 19.54 -7.03
C PRO A 188 -1.34 18.91 -8.42
N VAL A 189 -0.75 19.58 -9.40
CA VAL A 189 -0.68 19.07 -10.78
C VAL A 189 0.49 18.13 -10.95
N LYS A 190 1.67 18.51 -10.43
CA LYS A 190 2.89 17.73 -10.57
C LYS A 190 2.92 16.50 -9.67
N PHE A 191 2.43 16.62 -8.43
CA PHE A 191 2.47 15.57 -7.41
C PHE A 191 1.11 14.95 -7.13
N GLN A 192 0.17 15.04 -8.06
CA GLN A 192 -1.21 14.54 -7.91
C GLN A 192 -1.25 13.08 -7.46
N ASP A 193 -0.45 12.23 -8.09
CA ASP A 193 -0.46 10.78 -7.91
C ASP A 193 0.53 10.30 -6.83
N LEU A 194 1.42 11.18 -6.33
CA LEU A 194 2.52 10.83 -5.44
C LEU A 194 2.11 10.11 -4.15
N PRO A 195 1.03 10.52 -3.44
CA PRO A 195 0.63 9.82 -2.22
C PRO A 195 0.25 8.36 -2.44
N GLY A 196 -0.40 8.04 -3.57
CA GLY A 196 -0.74 6.66 -3.93
C GLY A 196 0.48 5.82 -4.27
N ILE A 197 1.47 6.42 -4.95
CA ILE A 197 2.68 5.72 -5.40
C ILE A 197 3.66 5.44 -4.25
N ILE A 198 3.90 6.42 -3.38
CA ILE A 198 4.98 6.32 -2.38
C ILE A 198 4.51 5.63 -1.09
N MET A 199 3.29 5.91 -0.65
CA MET A 199 2.86 5.61 0.71
C MET A 199 2.73 4.11 0.99
N PRO A 200 1.88 3.36 0.24
CA PRO A 200 1.56 2.02 0.71
C PRO A 200 2.77 1.10 0.58
N SER A 201 3.22 0.88 -0.61
CA SER A 201 4.08 -0.25 -0.94
C SER A 201 5.56 0.05 -0.80
N PHE A 202 6.01 1.26 -1.20
CA PHE A 202 7.39 1.65 -0.96
C PHE A 202 7.70 1.75 0.54
N GLY A 203 6.78 2.31 1.32
CA GLY A 203 6.90 2.34 2.78
C GLY A 203 6.97 0.94 3.39
N LEU A 204 6.20 -0.02 2.85
CA LEU A 204 6.19 -1.42 3.32
C LEU A 204 7.49 -2.15 2.98
N SER A 205 8.12 -1.87 1.83
CA SER A 205 9.40 -2.48 1.46
C SER A 205 10.49 -2.25 2.50
N LEU A 206 10.43 -1.13 3.21
CA LEU A 206 11.41 -0.73 4.21
C LEU A 206 11.33 -1.54 5.52
N PHE A 207 10.27 -2.34 5.75
CA PHE A 207 10.29 -3.33 6.82
C PHE A 207 11.28 -4.45 6.51
N GLY A 208 11.32 -4.91 5.25
CA GLY A 208 12.34 -5.85 4.81
C GLY A 208 13.76 -5.28 4.96
N LEU A 209 13.97 -4.02 4.58
CA LEU A 209 15.26 -3.35 4.77
C LEU A 209 15.67 -3.30 6.25
N LYS A 210 14.76 -2.94 7.16
CA LYS A 210 15.05 -2.93 8.61
C LYS A 210 15.41 -4.32 9.13
N GLY A 211 14.70 -5.36 8.67
CA GLY A 211 15.04 -6.74 9.04
C GLY A 211 16.41 -7.18 8.51
N ILE A 212 16.87 -6.67 7.37
CA ILE A 212 18.23 -6.88 6.86
C ILE A 212 19.24 -6.15 7.77
N LEU A 213 19.01 -4.85 8.01
CA LEU A 213 19.94 -4.02 8.80
C LEU A 213 20.14 -4.53 10.23
N ASN A 214 19.13 -5.16 10.83
CA ASN A 214 19.23 -5.76 12.17
C ASN A 214 20.07 -7.06 12.19
N LEU A 215 20.36 -7.65 11.04
CA LEU A 215 21.07 -8.94 10.93
C LEU A 215 22.53 -8.79 10.47
N ILE A 216 22.95 -7.59 10.07
CA ILE A 216 24.31 -7.29 9.59
C ILE A 216 25.04 -6.31 10.52
#